data_4b37ee30492c257898384db9f8097212
#
_entry.id   4b37ee30492c257898384db9f8097212
#
_cell.length_a   1.000
_cell.length_b   1.000
_cell.length_c   1.000
_cell.angle_alpha   90.00
_cell.angle_beta   90.00
_cell.angle_gamma   90.00
#
_symmetry.space_group_name_H-M   'P 1'
#
loop_
_entity.id
_entity.type
_entity.pdbx_description
1 polymer ?
#
loop_
_entity_poly.entity_id
_entity_poly.type
_entity_poly.pdbx_seq_one_letter_code
_entity_poly.pdbx_strand_id
1 'polypeptide(L)'
;LAEERGACPDAADYGIMERFSNKTAIAPTASISIICGGTSPGVEPIAANSFTHKTLSGSFNVRNKYLMKLLDKYGKNDDETWSSITTNQGSVSHLDFLTQDEKDVFKTAFELDQRWLVDLSADRTPHISQAQSINLFLPADVHKRDLHQIHFQAWKKGLKSLYYCRSKSIQRAENVNDAKSTDITANVYKSKQQENDENKYEECLSCQ
;
A
#
# COMPACT_ATOMS: atom_id res chain seq x y z
N LEU A 1 -4.93 -1.15 -36.93
CA LEU A 1 -4.57 0.23 -36.69
C LEU A 1 -3.15 0.54 -37.20
N ALA A 2 -2.17 -0.37 -36.99
CA ALA A 2 -0.83 -0.20 -37.55
C ALA A 2 -0.83 -0.33 -39.08
N GLU A 3 -1.61 -1.22 -39.63
CA GLU A 3 -1.81 -1.37 -41.07
C GLU A 3 -2.43 -0.11 -41.73
N GLU A 4 -3.32 0.58 -41.02
CA GLU A 4 -3.99 1.80 -41.49
C GLU A 4 -3.17 3.09 -41.31
N ARG A 5 -2.40 3.17 -40.20
CA ARG A 5 -1.76 4.41 -39.73
C ARG A 5 -0.24 4.34 -39.68
N GLY A 6 0.33 3.19 -40.06
CA GLY A 6 1.75 2.91 -39.97
C GLY A 6 2.17 2.45 -38.57
N ALA A 7 3.34 1.83 -38.49
CA ALA A 7 3.98 1.44 -37.24
C ALA A 7 4.42 2.67 -36.44
N CYS A 8 4.59 2.54 -35.12
CA CYS A 8 5.28 3.56 -34.34
C CYS A 8 6.78 3.55 -34.66
N PRO A 9 7.51 4.68 -34.45
CA PRO A 9 8.93 4.76 -34.81
C PRO A 9 9.75 3.61 -34.26
N ASP A 10 9.65 3.31 -32.96
CA ASP A 10 10.41 2.26 -32.32
C ASP A 10 10.16 0.87 -32.94
N ALA A 11 8.92 0.58 -33.36
CA ALA A 11 8.57 -0.69 -34.01
C ALA A 11 9.04 -0.73 -35.48
N ALA A 12 8.94 0.42 -36.17
CA ALA A 12 9.34 0.55 -37.58
C ALA A 12 10.84 0.28 -37.77
N ASP A 13 11.68 0.73 -36.86
CA ASP A 13 13.13 0.52 -36.87
C ASP A 13 13.53 -0.98 -36.82
N TYR A 14 12.65 -1.80 -36.28
CA TYR A 14 12.81 -3.26 -36.22
C TYR A 14 11.98 -4.02 -37.24
N GLY A 15 11.32 -3.34 -38.18
CA GLY A 15 10.45 -3.95 -39.17
C GLY A 15 9.16 -4.57 -38.60
N ILE A 16 8.75 -4.16 -37.39
CA ILE A 16 7.58 -4.68 -36.68
C ILE A 16 6.37 -3.77 -36.97
N MET A 17 5.27 -4.33 -37.46
CA MET A 17 4.04 -3.60 -37.76
C MET A 17 3.16 -3.43 -36.49
N GLU A 18 3.65 -2.63 -35.54
CA GLU A 18 2.99 -2.32 -34.27
C GLU A 18 2.78 -0.81 -34.14
N ARG A 19 1.56 -0.35 -33.81
CA ARG A 19 1.25 1.07 -33.64
C ARG A 19 1.72 1.62 -32.30
N PHE A 20 1.80 0.78 -31.27
CA PHE A 20 2.19 1.14 -29.92
C PHE A 20 3.31 0.25 -29.45
N SER A 21 4.40 0.83 -28.98
CA SER A 21 5.54 0.10 -28.42
C SER A 21 5.19 -0.59 -27.09
N ASN A 22 4.27 0.01 -26.33
CA ASN A 22 3.81 -0.53 -25.03
C ASN A 22 2.28 -0.49 -24.96
N LYS A 23 1.66 -1.61 -24.57
CA LYS A 23 0.20 -1.76 -24.54
C LYS A 23 -0.38 -1.95 -23.14
N THR A 24 0.42 -2.46 -22.21
CA THR A 24 -0.02 -2.81 -20.85
C THR A 24 0.95 -2.33 -19.80
N ALA A 25 0.42 -1.84 -18.68
CA ALA A 25 1.13 -1.45 -17.49
C ALA A 25 0.25 -1.67 -16.26
N ILE A 26 0.84 -1.82 -15.09
CA ILE A 26 0.11 -1.82 -13.83
C ILE A 26 0.46 -0.54 -13.07
N ALA A 27 -0.54 0.37 -13.00
CA ALA A 27 -0.44 1.64 -12.30
C ALA A 27 -0.70 1.49 -10.79
N PRO A 28 -0.28 2.45 -9.94
CA PRO A 28 -0.54 2.41 -8.50
C PRO A 28 -2.02 2.52 -8.12
N THR A 29 -2.84 3.15 -8.95
CA THR A 29 -4.32 3.29 -8.84
C THR A 29 -4.84 3.82 -7.49
N ALA A 30 -4.08 4.64 -6.77
CA ALA A 30 -4.43 5.12 -5.44
C ALA A 30 -5.79 5.85 -5.41
N SER A 31 -5.98 6.87 -6.25
CA SER A 31 -7.26 7.61 -6.34
C SER A 31 -8.36 6.80 -7.00
N ILE A 32 -8.01 5.98 -8.00
CA ILE A 32 -8.97 5.13 -8.72
C ILE A 32 -9.58 4.10 -7.78
N SER A 33 -8.81 3.51 -6.88
CA SER A 33 -9.29 2.52 -5.91
C SER A 33 -10.38 3.10 -4.99
N ILE A 34 -10.28 4.37 -4.64
CA ILE A 34 -11.28 5.09 -3.82
C ILE A 34 -12.56 5.26 -4.62
N ILE A 35 -12.48 5.74 -5.87
CA ILE A 35 -13.61 5.93 -6.77
C ILE A 35 -14.31 4.60 -7.07
N CYS A 36 -13.56 3.52 -7.22
CA CYS A 36 -14.07 2.17 -7.45
C CYS A 36 -14.66 1.50 -6.19
N GLY A 37 -14.88 2.24 -5.12
CA GLY A 37 -15.61 1.77 -3.93
C GLY A 37 -14.74 1.06 -2.90
N GLY A 38 -13.50 1.50 -2.70
CA GLY A 38 -12.64 1.05 -1.61
C GLY A 38 -12.05 -0.35 -1.83
N THR A 39 -11.58 -0.61 -3.03
CA THR A 39 -10.66 -1.73 -3.32
C THR A 39 -9.24 -1.34 -2.93
N SER A 40 -8.34 -2.32 -2.76
CA SER A 40 -6.93 -2.01 -2.55
C SER A 40 -6.33 -1.31 -3.78
N PRO A 41 -5.42 -0.34 -3.61
CA PRO A 41 -4.70 0.25 -4.72
C PRO A 41 -3.67 -0.72 -5.30
N GLY A 42 -3.52 -0.71 -6.64
CA GLY A 42 -2.54 -1.54 -7.33
C GLY A 42 -2.81 -3.04 -7.21
N VAL A 43 -1.75 -3.80 -6.97
CA VAL A 43 -1.77 -5.27 -6.85
C VAL A 43 -1.56 -5.75 -5.41
N GLU A 44 -1.31 -4.84 -4.49
CA GLU A 44 -1.05 -5.15 -3.10
C GLU A 44 -2.35 -5.28 -2.29
N PRO A 45 -2.32 -6.05 -1.20
CA PRO A 45 -3.37 -6.01 -0.18
C PRO A 45 -3.46 -4.63 0.48
N ILE A 46 -4.58 -4.36 1.14
CA ILE A 46 -4.74 -3.11 1.89
C ILE A 46 -3.72 -3.02 3.04
N ALA A 47 -3.21 -1.82 3.28
CA ALA A 47 -2.23 -1.58 4.33
C ALA A 47 -2.82 -1.67 5.74
N ALA A 48 -4.13 -1.43 5.89
CA ALA A 48 -4.87 -1.50 7.16
C ALA A 48 -6.36 -1.69 6.89
N ASN A 49 -7.07 -2.42 7.77
CA ASN A 49 -8.54 -2.60 7.68
C ASN A 49 -9.32 -1.36 8.20
N SER A 50 -8.66 -0.49 8.93
CA SER A 50 -9.19 0.80 9.39
C SER A 50 -8.08 1.84 9.33
N PHE A 51 -8.33 2.97 8.69
CA PHE A 51 -7.36 4.07 8.60
C PHE A 51 -8.05 5.41 8.37
N THR A 52 -7.35 6.48 8.71
CA THR A 52 -7.82 7.84 8.43
C THR A 52 -7.29 8.31 7.08
N HIS A 53 -8.18 8.58 6.15
CA HIS A 53 -7.86 9.20 4.86
C HIS A 53 -7.94 10.71 5.00
N LYS A 54 -6.83 11.40 4.77
CA LYS A 54 -6.76 12.87 4.81
C LYS A 54 -6.88 13.43 3.39
N THR A 55 -7.80 14.35 3.20
CA THR A 55 -8.01 15.09 1.95
C THR A 55 -7.94 16.58 2.21
N LEU A 56 -7.93 17.40 1.17
CA LEU A 56 -8.05 18.86 1.29
C LEU A 56 -9.38 19.27 1.96
N SER A 57 -10.44 18.46 1.84
CA SER A 57 -11.76 18.72 2.41
C SER A 57 -11.92 18.21 3.85
N GLY A 58 -10.93 17.53 4.41
CA GLY A 58 -11.00 17.00 5.77
C GLY A 58 -10.42 15.59 5.91
N SER A 59 -10.64 15.02 7.09
CA SER A 59 -10.20 13.66 7.43
C SER A 59 -11.39 12.73 7.53
N PHE A 60 -11.31 11.58 6.85
CA PHE A 60 -12.38 10.58 6.79
C PHE A 60 -11.86 9.24 7.32
N ASN A 61 -12.60 8.63 8.22
CA ASN A 61 -12.31 7.28 8.68
C ASN A 61 -12.81 6.27 7.65
N VAL A 62 -11.89 5.50 7.09
CA VAL A 62 -12.20 4.44 6.13
C VAL A 62 -12.12 3.10 6.86
N ARG A 63 -13.18 2.30 6.73
CA ARG A 63 -13.29 0.96 7.29
C ARG A 63 -13.48 -0.05 6.14
N ASN A 64 -12.84 -1.22 6.25
CA ASN A 64 -12.99 -2.28 5.26
C ASN A 64 -14.44 -2.78 5.25
N LYS A 65 -15.15 -2.54 4.15
CA LYS A 65 -16.58 -2.90 3.99
C LYS A 65 -16.86 -4.40 4.10
N TYR A 66 -15.91 -5.25 3.77
CA TYR A 66 -16.07 -6.70 3.87
C TYR A 66 -15.89 -7.17 5.31
N LEU A 67 -14.93 -6.56 6.03
CA LEU A 67 -14.77 -6.79 7.45
C LEU A 67 -15.99 -6.29 8.23
N MET A 68 -16.56 -5.14 7.88
CA MET A 68 -17.82 -4.65 8.46
C MET A 68 -18.91 -5.72 8.40
N LYS A 69 -19.13 -6.31 7.21
CA LYS A 69 -20.13 -7.37 7.02
C LYS A 69 -19.84 -8.62 7.86
N LEU A 70 -18.58 -8.95 8.08
CA LEU A 70 -18.18 -10.05 8.94
C LEU A 70 -18.46 -9.71 10.42
N LEU A 71 -18.07 -8.52 10.87
CA LEU A 71 -18.33 -8.07 12.23
C LEU A 71 -19.83 -7.97 12.53
N ASP A 72 -20.66 -7.58 11.55
CA ASP A 72 -22.13 -7.58 11.69
C ASP A 72 -22.66 -8.99 12.02
N LYS A 73 -22.15 -10.03 11.37
CA LYS A 73 -22.54 -11.43 11.65
C LYS A 73 -22.23 -11.86 13.08
N TYR A 74 -21.15 -11.32 13.66
CA TYR A 74 -20.77 -11.58 15.06
C TYR A 74 -21.42 -10.60 16.05
N GLY A 75 -22.20 -9.61 15.58
CA GLY A 75 -22.74 -8.56 16.43
C GLY A 75 -21.65 -7.70 17.08
N LYS A 76 -20.51 -7.55 16.41
CA LYS A 76 -19.29 -6.84 16.86
C LYS A 76 -18.89 -5.67 15.96
N ASN A 77 -19.81 -5.16 15.14
CA ASN A 77 -19.59 -3.97 14.33
C ASN A 77 -19.86 -2.68 15.14
N ASP A 78 -19.14 -2.51 16.22
CA ASP A 78 -19.23 -1.39 17.15
C ASP A 78 -17.93 -0.54 17.14
N ASP A 79 -18.01 0.66 17.69
CA ASP A 79 -16.87 1.59 17.72
C ASP A 79 -15.72 1.10 18.61
N GLU A 80 -15.98 0.27 19.62
CA GLU A 80 -14.96 -0.33 20.48
C GLU A 80 -14.10 -1.30 19.66
N THR A 81 -14.72 -2.20 18.90
CA THR A 81 -14.02 -3.13 18.01
C THR A 81 -13.21 -2.39 16.95
N TRP A 82 -13.77 -1.35 16.31
CA TRP A 82 -13.03 -0.56 15.32
C TRP A 82 -11.89 0.26 15.92
N SER A 83 -12.06 0.77 17.14
CA SER A 83 -10.98 1.43 17.88
C SER A 83 -9.84 0.47 18.18
N SER A 84 -10.17 -0.76 18.61
CA SER A 84 -9.20 -1.82 18.85
C SER A 84 -8.43 -2.19 17.57
N ILE A 85 -9.12 -2.36 16.44
CA ILE A 85 -8.49 -2.61 15.13
C ILE A 85 -7.54 -1.47 14.76
N THR A 86 -7.96 -0.22 14.93
CA THR A 86 -7.14 0.96 14.62
C THR A 86 -5.90 1.03 15.50
N THR A 87 -6.04 0.76 16.80
CA THR A 87 -4.93 0.71 17.76
C THR A 87 -3.93 -0.39 17.39
N ASN A 88 -4.42 -1.53 16.89
CA ASN A 88 -3.59 -2.62 16.38
C ASN A 88 -3.19 -2.43 14.89
N GLN A 89 -3.04 -1.18 14.46
CA GLN A 89 -2.53 -0.82 13.13
C GLN A 89 -3.36 -1.36 11.97
N GLY A 90 -4.65 -1.57 12.19
CA GLY A 90 -5.58 -2.11 11.20
C GLY A 90 -5.58 -3.63 11.08
N SER A 91 -4.83 -4.34 11.92
CA SER A 91 -4.83 -5.80 12.01
C SER A 91 -6.05 -6.33 12.77
N VAL A 92 -6.49 -7.52 12.41
CA VAL A 92 -7.56 -8.27 13.10
C VAL A 92 -7.03 -9.47 13.88
N SER A 93 -5.72 -9.66 13.92
CA SER A 93 -5.08 -10.85 14.53
C SER A 93 -5.42 -11.06 16.01
N HIS A 94 -5.66 -9.96 16.74
CA HIS A 94 -5.99 -9.94 18.17
C HIS A 94 -7.46 -10.20 18.49
N LEU A 95 -8.34 -10.29 17.47
CA LEU A 95 -9.78 -10.52 17.71
C LEU A 95 -10.06 -12.01 17.92
N ASP A 96 -10.24 -12.43 19.18
CA ASP A 96 -10.38 -13.86 19.54
C ASP A 96 -11.65 -14.51 19.02
N PHE A 97 -12.68 -13.74 18.72
CA PHE A 97 -13.95 -14.25 18.21
C PHE A 97 -13.91 -14.60 16.71
N LEU A 98 -12.88 -14.18 15.97
CA LEU A 98 -12.67 -14.58 14.57
C LEU A 98 -11.93 -15.90 14.47
N THR A 99 -12.33 -16.73 13.52
CA THR A 99 -11.60 -17.94 13.16
C THR A 99 -10.24 -17.61 12.52
N GLN A 100 -9.32 -18.56 12.51
CA GLN A 100 -8.00 -18.34 11.87
C GLN A 100 -8.14 -18.06 10.37
N ASP A 101 -9.02 -18.74 9.67
CA ASP A 101 -9.28 -18.53 8.24
C ASP A 101 -9.79 -17.10 7.98
N GLU A 102 -10.70 -16.60 8.83
CA GLU A 102 -11.18 -15.23 8.72
C GLU A 102 -10.07 -14.20 8.99
N LYS A 103 -9.24 -14.43 10.01
CA LYS A 103 -8.06 -13.59 10.26
C LYS A 103 -7.11 -13.59 9.08
N ASP A 104 -6.88 -14.73 8.44
CA ASP A 104 -5.98 -14.85 7.29
C ASP A 104 -6.51 -14.10 6.05
N VAL A 105 -7.83 -14.06 5.85
CA VAL A 105 -8.46 -13.27 4.78
C VAL A 105 -8.26 -11.77 4.96
N PHE A 106 -8.26 -11.27 6.21
CA PHE A 106 -8.15 -9.85 6.52
C PHE A 106 -6.75 -9.41 6.97
N LYS A 107 -5.72 -10.20 6.70
CA LYS A 107 -4.32 -9.78 6.90
C LYS A 107 -4.02 -8.49 6.13
N THR A 108 -3.34 -7.59 6.79
CA THR A 108 -2.84 -6.35 6.17
C THR A 108 -1.60 -6.63 5.32
N ALA A 109 -1.26 -5.70 4.44
CA ALA A 109 -0.04 -5.81 3.62
C ALA A 109 1.23 -5.97 4.46
N PHE A 110 1.27 -5.39 5.67
CA PHE A 110 2.41 -5.50 6.59
C PHE A 110 2.53 -6.87 7.28
N GLU A 111 1.46 -7.66 7.33
CA GLU A 111 1.44 -9.00 7.94
C GLU A 111 1.79 -10.10 6.94
N LEU A 112 1.90 -9.77 5.65
CA LEU A 112 2.21 -10.71 4.60
C LEU A 112 3.71 -10.71 4.26
N ASP A 113 4.23 -11.90 3.94
CA ASP A 113 5.57 -12.02 3.39
C ASP A 113 5.64 -11.36 2.01
N GLN A 114 6.43 -10.32 1.87
CA GLN A 114 6.55 -9.53 0.65
C GLN A 114 7.16 -10.31 -0.52
N ARG A 115 7.77 -11.44 -0.26
CA ARG A 115 8.27 -12.34 -1.31
C ARG A 115 7.15 -12.88 -2.19
N TRP A 116 5.95 -13.08 -1.64
CA TRP A 116 4.76 -13.46 -2.42
C TRP A 116 4.35 -12.37 -3.43
N LEU A 117 4.45 -11.09 -3.05
CA LEU A 117 4.19 -10.00 -3.99
C LEU A 117 5.19 -10.03 -5.16
N VAL A 118 6.45 -10.29 -4.86
CA VAL A 118 7.50 -10.42 -5.88
C VAL A 118 7.22 -11.60 -6.80
N ASP A 119 6.86 -12.77 -6.25
CA ASP A 119 6.61 -14.00 -7.02
C ASP A 119 5.42 -13.82 -7.96
N LEU A 120 4.28 -13.37 -7.45
CA LEU A 120 3.09 -13.12 -8.26
C LEU A 120 3.30 -12.02 -9.31
N SER A 121 4.15 -11.05 -9.02
CA SER A 121 4.51 -10.00 -9.99
C SER A 121 5.47 -10.50 -11.06
N ALA A 122 6.37 -11.42 -10.71
CA ALA A 122 7.23 -12.09 -11.66
C ALA A 122 6.43 -12.93 -12.66
N ASP A 123 5.43 -13.67 -12.18
CA ASP A 123 4.54 -14.46 -13.03
C ASP A 123 3.75 -13.60 -14.05
N ARG A 124 3.38 -12.37 -13.65
CA ARG A 124 2.70 -11.41 -14.54
C ARG A 124 3.63 -10.71 -15.52
N THR A 125 4.91 -10.56 -15.18
CA THR A 125 5.88 -9.74 -15.94
C THR A 125 5.96 -10.08 -17.43
N PRO A 126 5.94 -11.35 -17.88
CA PRO A 126 5.95 -11.70 -19.31
C PRO A 126 4.75 -11.17 -20.09
N HIS A 127 3.65 -10.89 -19.41
CA HIS A 127 2.38 -10.46 -20.01
C HIS A 127 2.15 -8.94 -19.91
N ILE A 128 3.06 -8.20 -19.30
CA ILE A 128 2.99 -6.76 -19.10
C ILE A 128 4.12 -6.09 -19.88
N SER A 129 3.75 -5.25 -20.88
CA SER A 129 4.74 -4.59 -21.74
C SER A 129 5.65 -3.64 -20.97
N GLN A 130 5.08 -2.85 -20.06
CA GLN A 130 5.81 -1.94 -19.19
C GLN A 130 6.08 -2.56 -17.80
N ALA A 131 6.50 -1.75 -16.86
CA ALA A 131 6.69 -2.16 -15.48
C ALA A 131 5.36 -2.27 -14.71
N GLN A 132 5.44 -2.86 -13.53
CA GLN A 132 4.38 -2.93 -12.55
C GLN A 132 4.74 -2.05 -11.37
N SER A 133 3.81 -1.20 -10.91
CA SER A 133 3.99 -0.39 -9.71
C SER A 133 3.74 -1.26 -8.47
N ILE A 134 4.81 -1.83 -7.93
CA ILE A 134 4.78 -2.77 -6.80
C ILE A 134 5.33 -2.08 -5.56
N ASN A 135 4.48 -1.88 -4.56
CA ASN A 135 4.89 -1.37 -3.26
C ASN A 135 5.26 -2.54 -2.34
N LEU A 136 6.37 -2.40 -1.63
CA LEU A 136 6.77 -3.32 -0.58
C LEU A 136 6.40 -2.72 0.79
N PHE A 137 5.86 -3.55 1.68
CA PHE A 137 5.43 -3.16 3.01
C PHE A 137 6.31 -3.86 4.04
N LEU A 138 7.18 -3.13 4.68
CA LEU A 138 8.19 -3.67 5.58
C LEU A 138 8.06 -3.07 6.98
N PRO A 139 8.37 -3.82 8.05
CA PRO A 139 8.45 -3.26 9.39
C PRO A 139 9.56 -2.21 9.46
N ALA A 140 9.47 -1.31 10.46
CA ALA A 140 10.44 -0.22 10.63
C ALA A 140 11.86 -0.74 10.91
N ASP A 141 11.96 -1.87 11.58
CA ASP A 141 13.18 -2.54 12.02
C ASP A 141 13.62 -3.69 11.09
N VAL A 142 13.11 -3.70 9.85
CA VAL A 142 13.47 -4.74 8.88
C VAL A 142 15.00 -4.91 8.78
N HIS A 143 15.46 -6.16 8.90
CA HIS A 143 16.89 -6.43 8.79
C HIS A 143 17.38 -6.21 7.36
N LYS A 144 18.56 -5.60 7.19
CA LYS A 144 19.15 -5.28 5.87
C LYS A 144 19.26 -6.51 4.95
N ARG A 145 19.47 -7.70 5.53
CA ARG A 145 19.54 -8.96 4.78
C ARG A 145 18.20 -9.29 4.14
N ASP A 146 17.08 -9.11 4.86
CA ASP A 146 15.75 -9.43 4.35
C ASP A 146 15.34 -8.44 3.26
N LEU A 147 15.62 -7.16 3.47
CA LEU A 147 15.44 -6.13 2.44
C LEU A 147 16.24 -6.48 1.17
N HIS A 148 17.51 -6.85 1.34
CA HIS A 148 18.36 -7.28 0.21
C HIS A 148 17.81 -8.52 -0.49
N GLN A 149 17.38 -9.53 0.26
CA GLN A 149 16.84 -10.77 -0.31
C GLN A 149 15.59 -10.52 -1.16
N ILE A 150 14.67 -9.67 -0.72
CA ILE A 150 13.46 -9.32 -1.49
C ILE A 150 13.85 -8.64 -2.81
N HIS A 151 14.74 -7.64 -2.76
CA HIS A 151 15.19 -6.94 -3.97
C HIS A 151 15.97 -7.85 -4.91
N PHE A 152 16.84 -8.71 -4.37
CA PHE A 152 17.58 -9.69 -5.15
C PHE A 152 16.67 -10.73 -5.82
N GLN A 153 15.63 -11.18 -5.11
CA GLN A 153 14.62 -12.08 -5.66
C GLN A 153 13.87 -11.41 -6.81
N ALA A 154 13.45 -10.15 -6.65
CA ALA A 154 12.79 -9.39 -7.69
C ALA A 154 13.65 -9.28 -8.96
N TRP A 155 14.92 -8.91 -8.80
CA TRP A 155 15.88 -8.87 -9.90
C TRP A 155 16.10 -10.24 -10.54
N LYS A 156 16.35 -11.29 -9.75
CA LYS A 156 16.60 -12.65 -10.24
C LYS A 156 15.41 -13.22 -11.02
N LYS A 157 14.19 -12.87 -10.62
CA LYS A 157 12.94 -13.28 -11.28
C LYS A 157 12.56 -12.42 -12.48
N GLY A 158 13.38 -11.43 -12.84
CA GLY A 158 13.20 -10.62 -14.05
C GLY A 158 12.15 -9.53 -13.94
N LEU A 159 11.81 -9.07 -12.74
CA LEU A 159 10.98 -7.88 -12.59
C LEU A 159 11.71 -6.66 -13.16
N LYS A 160 10.98 -5.84 -13.92
CA LYS A 160 11.54 -4.64 -14.55
C LYS A 160 11.82 -3.53 -13.55
N SER A 161 10.97 -3.40 -12.51
CA SER A 161 11.14 -2.46 -11.41
C SER A 161 10.29 -2.86 -10.20
N LEU A 162 10.63 -2.30 -9.05
CA LEU A 162 9.77 -2.10 -7.89
C LEU A 162 9.38 -0.62 -7.83
N TYR A 163 8.45 -0.23 -6.93
CA TYR A 163 8.00 1.14 -6.79
C TYR A 163 8.41 1.72 -5.44
N TYR A 164 7.50 1.82 -4.47
CA TYR A 164 7.85 2.32 -3.14
C TYR A 164 8.17 1.19 -2.18
N CYS A 165 9.15 1.43 -1.31
CA CYS A 165 9.34 0.67 -0.09
C CYS A 165 8.66 1.44 1.07
N ARG A 166 7.48 0.97 1.49
CA ARG A 166 6.71 1.58 2.58
C ARG A 166 7.12 0.93 3.89
N SER A 167 7.67 1.73 4.79
CA SER A 167 8.01 1.28 6.15
C SER A 167 7.26 2.10 7.19
N LYS A 168 6.92 1.47 8.31
CA LYS A 168 6.41 2.19 9.48
C LYS A 168 7.58 2.88 10.16
N SER A 169 7.47 4.17 10.53
CA SER A 169 8.51 4.81 11.33
C SER A 169 8.46 4.29 12.76
N ILE A 170 9.63 4.10 13.38
CA ILE A 170 9.75 3.66 14.78
C ILE A 170 8.98 4.63 15.71
N GLN A 171 9.06 5.93 15.47
CA GLN A 171 8.35 6.95 16.26
C GLN A 171 6.81 6.84 16.20
N ARG A 172 6.22 6.31 15.11
CA ARG A 172 4.77 6.06 15.05
C ARG A 172 4.36 4.79 15.79
N ALA A 173 5.24 3.81 15.92
CA ALA A 173 4.97 2.59 16.66
C ALA A 173 4.97 2.83 18.18
N GLU A 174 5.82 3.72 18.68
CA GLU A 174 5.89 4.07 20.12
C GLU A 174 4.71 4.95 20.58
N ASN A 175 4.24 5.87 19.74
CA ASN A 175 3.14 6.78 20.09
C ASN A 175 1.76 6.11 20.19
N VAL A 176 1.60 4.88 19.72
CA VAL A 176 0.32 4.14 19.82
C VAL A 176 0.17 3.47 21.18
N ASN A 177 1.26 3.15 21.86
CA ASN A 177 1.23 2.49 23.17
C ASN A 177 1.01 3.44 24.36
N ASP A 178 1.19 4.76 24.18
CA ASP A 178 1.05 5.77 25.23
C ASP A 178 -0.27 6.56 25.21
N ALA A 179 -1.25 6.17 24.42
CA ALA A 179 -2.55 6.83 24.37
C ALA A 179 -3.44 6.50 25.61
N LYS A 180 -2.92 6.69 26.80
CA LYS A 180 -3.70 7.11 27.97
C LYS A 180 -3.75 8.64 27.97
N SER A 181 -4.86 9.14 27.42
CA SER A 181 -5.41 10.51 27.59
C SER A 181 -4.39 11.61 27.93
N THR A 182 -4.00 12.41 26.96
CA THR A 182 -3.85 13.87 27.14
C THR A 182 -3.67 14.54 25.76
N ASP A 183 -4.45 15.60 25.55
CA ASP A 183 -4.41 16.62 24.50
C ASP A 183 -3.35 16.48 23.37
N ILE A 184 -3.75 15.86 22.27
CA ILE A 184 -2.92 15.66 21.07
C ILE A 184 -2.67 16.98 20.31
N THR A 185 -3.43 18.03 20.61
CA THR A 185 -3.34 19.31 19.89
C THR A 185 -2.18 20.21 20.33
N ALA A 186 -1.68 20.09 21.55
CA ALA A 186 -0.64 20.97 22.06
C ALA A 186 0.79 20.58 21.66
N ASN A 187 1.06 19.29 21.39
CA ASN A 187 2.41 18.82 21.07
C ASN A 187 2.77 18.85 19.58
N VAL A 188 1.78 18.86 18.69
CA VAL A 188 2.02 18.93 17.23
C VAL A 188 2.53 20.31 16.80
N TYR A 189 2.20 21.37 17.54
CA TYR A 189 2.67 22.72 17.22
C TYR A 189 4.08 23.04 17.72
N LYS A 190 4.56 22.37 18.75
CA LYS A 190 5.91 22.62 19.31
C LYS A 190 7.04 21.93 18.54
N SER A 191 6.79 20.76 17.93
CA SER A 191 7.80 20.08 17.12
C SER A 191 8.02 20.70 15.74
N LYS A 192 7.03 21.41 15.19
CA LYS A 192 7.15 22.08 13.88
C LYS A 192 7.98 23.37 13.89
N GLN A 193 8.26 23.95 15.03
CA GLN A 193 9.08 25.18 15.10
C GLN A 193 10.57 24.92 15.24
N GLN A 194 11.01 23.72 15.60
CA GLN A 194 12.42 23.38 15.71
C GLN A 194 13.04 22.64 14.51
N GLU A 195 12.20 22.07 13.61
CA GLU A 195 12.69 21.34 12.41
C GLU A 195 12.72 22.17 11.12
N ASN A 196 12.36 23.46 11.16
CA ASN A 196 12.20 24.27 9.95
C ASN A 196 13.52 24.88 9.40
N ASP A 197 14.67 24.59 9.98
CA ASP A 197 15.93 25.26 9.56
C ASP A 197 16.94 24.37 8.81
N GLU A 198 16.75 23.05 8.65
CA GLU A 198 17.81 22.22 8.05
C GLU A 198 17.43 21.29 6.88
N ASN A 199 16.16 21.12 6.46
CA ASN A 199 15.87 20.27 5.29
C ASN A 199 14.73 20.80 4.42
N LYS A 200 15.07 21.57 3.40
CA LYS A 200 14.19 21.91 2.28
C LYS A 200 14.16 20.77 1.25
N TYR A 201 13.34 19.76 1.47
CA TYR A 201 12.85 18.89 0.40
C TYR A 201 11.33 19.02 0.34
N GLU A 202 10.82 19.57 -0.75
CA GLU A 202 9.38 19.62 -1.02
C GLU A 202 8.87 18.19 -1.22
N GLU A 203 8.06 17.69 -0.30
CA GLU A 203 7.34 16.42 -0.50
C GLU A 203 6.28 16.59 -1.59
N CYS A 204 6.35 15.75 -2.59
CA CYS A 204 5.36 15.71 -3.66
C CYS A 204 4.02 15.20 -3.11
N LEU A 205 3.07 16.10 -2.88
CA LEU A 205 1.73 15.81 -2.35
C LEU A 205 0.82 15.03 -3.33
N SER A 206 1.22 14.87 -4.59
CA SER A 206 0.42 14.17 -5.60
C SER A 206 0.54 12.64 -5.57
N CYS A 207 1.46 12.09 -4.77
CA CYS A 207 1.72 10.65 -4.68
C CYS A 207 1.33 10.02 -3.33
N GLN A 208 0.62 10.73 -2.46
CA GLN A 208 0.11 10.17 -1.20
C GLN A 208 -1.26 9.55 -1.34
#